data_9ac0abab1b4338f8424702a26d757e1e
#
_entry.id   9ac0abab1b4338f8424702a26d757e1e
#
_cell.length_a   1.000
_cell.length_b   1.000
_cell.length_c   1.000
_cell.angle_alpha   90.00
_cell.angle_beta   90.00
_cell.angle_gamma   90.00
#
_symmetry.space_group_name_H-M   'P 1'
#
loop_
_entity.id
_entity.type
_entity.pdbx_description
1 polymer ?
#
loop_
_entity_poly.entity_id
_entity_poly.type
_entity_poly.pdbx_seq_one_letter_code
_entity_poly.pdbx_strand_id
1 'polypeptide(L)'
;NEIIEQMEEPRMYDNLITTGKPLKQTYGMEVIGYDPYLSVDSALKLSRHVKKANSPEEVYAAADYITIHVPLMDSTRNTINAETIAQMKDGVIILNFARGGLVNNADIKKALADGKVAKYVVDFADSETVNQPGIINIPHLGASTAESEDNCAVMAAQELADYLENGNILNSVNFPNCSLPEDNVGRIAIAHKNIPNVIAKFTEALSSVNISD
;
A
#
# COMPACT_ATOMS: atom_id res chain seq x y z
N ASN A 1 9.72 1.90 8.14
CA ASN A 1 8.42 1.24 7.99
C ASN A 1 7.34 2.26 7.59
N GLU A 2 7.21 3.39 8.30
CA GLU A 2 6.27 4.47 7.96
C GLU A 2 6.49 5.08 6.56
N ILE A 3 7.74 5.11 6.08
CA ILE A 3 8.09 5.67 4.77
C ILE A 3 7.53 4.83 3.61
N ILE A 4 7.53 3.51 3.75
CA ILE A 4 7.02 2.60 2.70
C ILE A 4 5.50 2.61 2.67
N GLU A 5 4.85 2.74 3.82
CA GLU A 5 3.40 2.92 3.94
C GLU A 5 2.90 4.14 3.17
N GLN A 6 3.59 5.28 3.32
CA GLN A 6 3.19 6.53 2.67
C GLN A 6 3.32 6.49 1.13
N MET A 7 4.23 5.69 0.59
CA MET A 7 4.40 5.53 -0.86
C MET A 7 3.34 4.67 -1.53
N GLU A 8 2.71 3.76 -0.81
CA GLU A 8 1.73 2.80 -1.34
C GLU A 8 0.28 3.11 -0.94
N GLU A 9 0.07 3.97 0.06
CA GLU A 9 -1.26 4.31 0.61
C GLU A 9 -2.32 4.72 -0.44
N PRO A 10 -2.08 5.66 -1.35
CA PRO A 10 -3.13 6.08 -2.27
C PRO A 10 -3.61 4.97 -3.20
N ARG A 11 -2.72 4.05 -3.57
CA ARG A 11 -3.02 2.98 -4.55
C ARG A 11 -3.73 1.78 -3.93
N MET A 12 -3.35 1.41 -2.72
CA MET A 12 -3.95 0.26 -2.05
C MET A 12 -5.39 0.56 -1.61
N TYR A 13 -5.62 1.75 -1.06
CA TYR A 13 -6.95 2.16 -0.58
C TYR A 13 -7.92 2.47 -1.72
N ASP A 14 -7.46 3.08 -2.79
CA ASP A 14 -8.30 3.32 -3.97
C ASP A 14 -8.77 2.00 -4.60
N ASN A 15 -7.93 0.99 -4.64
CA ASN A 15 -8.29 -0.34 -5.11
C ASN A 15 -9.29 -1.04 -4.18
N LEU A 16 -9.14 -0.98 -2.85
CA LEU A 16 -10.10 -1.53 -1.90
C LEU A 16 -11.42 -0.75 -1.88
N ILE A 17 -11.38 0.58 -1.96
CA ILE A 17 -12.56 1.43 -2.04
C ILE A 17 -13.31 1.19 -3.35
N THR A 18 -12.63 1.10 -4.47
CA THR A 18 -13.24 0.89 -5.79
C THR A 18 -13.65 -0.56 -6.01
N THR A 19 -12.93 -1.54 -5.46
CA THR A 19 -13.14 -2.97 -5.72
C THR A 19 -14.14 -3.60 -4.75
N GLY A 20 -14.14 -3.19 -3.47
CA GLY A 20 -15.00 -3.79 -2.45
C GLY A 20 -16.50 -3.60 -2.71
N LYS A 21 -16.92 -2.42 -3.17
CA LYS A 21 -18.33 -2.15 -3.49
C LYS A 21 -18.81 -2.86 -4.77
N PRO A 22 -18.09 -2.80 -5.90
CA PRO A 22 -18.45 -3.55 -7.11
C PRO A 22 -18.45 -5.06 -6.89
N LEU A 23 -17.48 -5.64 -6.19
CA LEU A 23 -17.43 -7.07 -5.92
C LEU A 23 -18.69 -7.54 -5.17
N LYS A 24 -19.11 -6.80 -4.14
CA LYS A 24 -20.33 -7.12 -3.39
C LYS A 24 -21.59 -6.95 -4.23
N GLN A 25 -21.71 -5.84 -4.95
CA GLN A 25 -22.93 -5.53 -5.71
C GLN A 25 -23.09 -6.37 -6.99
N THR A 26 -22.00 -6.59 -7.70
CA THR A 26 -22.04 -7.26 -9.01
C THR A 26 -21.93 -8.78 -8.90
N TYR A 27 -21.09 -9.26 -7.99
CA TYR A 27 -20.76 -10.68 -7.88
C TYR A 27 -21.22 -11.32 -6.56
N GLY A 28 -21.83 -10.57 -5.66
CA GLY A 28 -22.26 -11.08 -4.35
C GLY A 28 -21.13 -11.45 -3.40
N MET A 29 -19.87 -11.15 -3.75
CA MET A 29 -18.69 -11.52 -2.96
C MET A 29 -18.65 -10.75 -1.64
N GLU A 30 -18.26 -11.42 -0.57
CA GLU A 30 -17.91 -10.76 0.69
C GLU A 30 -16.41 -10.42 0.65
N VAL A 31 -16.06 -9.22 1.10
CA VAL A 31 -14.67 -8.76 1.18
C VAL A 31 -14.25 -8.71 2.64
N ILE A 32 -13.15 -9.38 2.96
CA ILE A 32 -12.49 -9.35 4.26
C ILE A 32 -11.06 -8.88 4.07
N GLY A 33 -10.59 -7.98 4.92
CA GLY A 33 -9.24 -7.41 4.84
C GLY A 33 -8.53 -7.40 6.19
N TYR A 34 -7.23 -7.63 6.15
CA TYR A 34 -6.33 -7.49 7.28
C TYR A 34 -5.19 -6.52 6.92
N ASP A 35 -5.04 -5.48 7.72
CA ASP A 35 -3.95 -4.53 7.66
C ASP A 35 -3.64 -4.06 9.09
N PRO A 36 -2.46 -4.39 9.65
CA PRO A 36 -2.08 -4.00 11.01
C PRO A 36 -1.72 -2.51 11.12
N TYR A 37 -1.49 -1.83 10.00
CA TYR A 37 -1.05 -0.44 9.94
C TYR A 37 -2.14 0.53 9.44
N LEU A 38 -3.36 0.04 9.27
CA LEU A 38 -4.48 0.83 8.76
C LEU A 38 -4.73 2.06 9.64
N SER A 39 -4.51 3.25 9.12
CA SER A 39 -4.81 4.50 9.80
C SER A 39 -6.33 4.71 9.94
N VAL A 40 -6.73 5.55 10.93
CA VAL A 40 -8.16 5.89 11.09
C VAL A 40 -8.71 6.60 9.86
N ASP A 41 -7.94 7.51 9.26
CA ASP A 41 -8.36 8.25 8.07
C ASP A 41 -8.54 7.32 6.86
N SER A 42 -7.64 6.35 6.70
CA SER A 42 -7.74 5.34 5.65
C SER A 42 -8.92 4.39 5.91
N ALA A 43 -9.15 4.00 7.16
CA ALA A 43 -10.29 3.18 7.53
C ALA A 43 -11.63 3.87 7.22
N LEU A 44 -11.74 5.19 7.42
CA LEU A 44 -12.93 5.98 7.12
C LEU A 44 -13.23 6.07 5.61
N LYS A 45 -12.23 5.88 4.77
CA LYS A 45 -12.38 5.83 3.30
C LYS A 45 -12.81 4.46 2.79
N LEU A 46 -12.63 3.40 3.58
CA LEU A 46 -13.01 2.04 3.18
C LEU A 46 -14.52 1.90 2.99
N SER A 47 -14.90 1.09 2.03
CA SER A 47 -16.28 0.70 1.86
C SER A 47 -16.80 -0.03 3.10
N ARG A 48 -18.01 0.32 3.56
CA ARG A 48 -18.71 -0.41 4.65
C ARG A 48 -18.93 -1.90 4.37
N HIS A 49 -18.69 -2.34 3.15
CA HIS A 49 -18.81 -3.75 2.75
C HIS A 49 -17.52 -4.56 2.98
N VAL A 50 -16.43 -3.89 3.36
CA VAL A 50 -15.19 -4.57 3.76
C VAL A 50 -15.29 -4.92 5.24
N LYS A 51 -15.15 -6.20 5.57
CA LYS A 51 -15.08 -6.70 6.94
C LYS A 51 -13.63 -6.70 7.40
N LYS A 52 -13.36 -6.22 8.60
CA LYS A 52 -12.03 -6.28 9.19
C LYS A 52 -11.78 -7.68 9.74
N ALA A 53 -10.64 -8.28 9.35
CA ALA A 53 -10.05 -9.43 10.04
C ALA A 53 -9.12 -8.96 11.18
N ASN A 54 -8.97 -9.78 12.22
CA ASN A 54 -8.08 -9.47 13.34
C ASN A 54 -6.69 -10.08 13.17
N SER A 55 -6.57 -11.02 12.23
CA SER A 55 -5.29 -11.64 11.89
C SER A 55 -5.30 -12.13 10.44
N PRO A 56 -4.12 -12.39 9.83
CA PRO A 56 -4.04 -12.96 8.50
C PRO A 56 -4.64 -14.38 8.45
N GLU A 57 -4.58 -15.16 9.54
CA GLU A 57 -5.14 -16.51 9.61
C GLU A 57 -6.66 -16.49 9.43
N GLU A 58 -7.36 -15.47 9.94
CA GLU A 58 -8.80 -15.30 9.69
C GLU A 58 -9.09 -15.11 8.18
N VAL A 59 -8.21 -14.40 7.47
CA VAL A 59 -8.34 -14.24 6.01
C VAL A 59 -8.07 -15.57 5.31
N TYR A 60 -7.01 -16.27 5.68
CA TYR A 60 -6.67 -17.57 5.08
C TYR A 60 -7.80 -18.59 5.23
N ALA A 61 -8.36 -18.69 6.41
CA ALA A 61 -9.43 -19.65 6.69
C ALA A 61 -10.76 -19.33 5.98
N ALA A 62 -11.05 -18.05 5.75
CA ALA A 62 -12.33 -17.60 5.22
C ALA A 62 -12.37 -17.41 3.71
N ALA A 63 -11.24 -17.09 3.08
CA ALA A 63 -11.21 -16.61 1.71
C ALA A 63 -11.24 -17.73 0.67
N ASP A 64 -11.98 -17.51 -0.42
CA ASP A 64 -11.93 -18.30 -1.65
C ASP A 64 -10.94 -17.68 -2.67
N TYR A 65 -10.72 -16.37 -2.56
CA TYR A 65 -9.74 -15.58 -3.32
C TYR A 65 -8.92 -14.76 -2.35
N ILE A 66 -7.60 -14.84 -2.44
CA ILE A 66 -6.66 -14.06 -1.63
C ILE A 66 -5.85 -13.15 -2.56
N THR A 67 -5.87 -11.86 -2.29
CA THR A 67 -5.01 -10.88 -2.96
C THR A 67 -4.03 -10.26 -1.97
N ILE A 68 -2.77 -10.11 -2.38
CA ILE A 68 -1.67 -9.67 -1.53
C ILE A 68 -1.29 -8.24 -1.94
N HIS A 69 -1.18 -7.34 -0.95
CA HIS A 69 -0.89 -5.91 -1.15
C HIS A 69 0.16 -5.39 -0.15
N VAL A 70 1.11 -6.22 0.24
CA VAL A 70 2.17 -5.82 1.18
C VAL A 70 3.49 -5.58 0.45
N PRO A 71 4.35 -4.66 0.93
CA PRO A 71 5.69 -4.48 0.39
C PRO A 71 6.56 -5.70 0.68
N LEU A 72 7.58 -5.94 -0.15
CA LEU A 72 8.58 -6.97 0.11
C LEU A 72 9.60 -6.47 1.12
N MET A 73 9.58 -7.05 2.31
CA MET A 73 10.52 -6.84 3.41
C MET A 73 10.98 -8.19 3.93
N ASP A 74 11.98 -8.23 4.82
CA ASP A 74 12.40 -9.48 5.45
C ASP A 74 11.26 -10.14 6.25
N SER A 75 10.37 -9.34 6.85
CA SER A 75 9.20 -9.80 7.59
C SER A 75 8.05 -10.30 6.71
N THR A 76 7.98 -9.89 5.46
CA THR A 76 6.90 -10.27 4.51
C THR A 76 7.36 -11.24 3.44
N ARG A 77 8.67 -11.51 3.36
CA ARG A 77 9.22 -12.50 2.43
C ARG A 77 8.63 -13.88 2.71
N ASN A 78 8.18 -14.55 1.65
CA ASN A 78 7.53 -15.86 1.73
C ASN A 78 6.35 -15.90 2.73
N THR A 79 5.60 -14.80 2.85
CA THR A 79 4.37 -14.77 3.65
C THR A 79 3.40 -15.88 3.23
N ILE A 80 3.34 -16.16 1.93
CA ILE A 80 2.62 -17.31 1.42
C ILE A 80 3.63 -18.45 1.22
N ASN A 81 3.51 -19.46 2.05
CA ASN A 81 4.36 -20.65 2.10
C ASN A 81 3.52 -21.90 2.45
N ALA A 82 4.15 -23.05 2.59
CA ALA A 82 3.45 -24.30 2.87
C ALA A 82 2.59 -24.26 4.14
N GLU A 83 3.07 -23.58 5.19
CA GLU A 83 2.36 -23.47 6.46
C GLU A 83 1.10 -22.61 6.35
N THR A 84 1.21 -21.43 5.71
CA THR A 84 0.07 -20.54 5.52
C THR A 84 -0.92 -21.08 4.48
N ILE A 85 -0.45 -21.73 3.42
CA ILE A 85 -1.31 -22.41 2.43
C ILE A 85 -2.12 -23.53 3.10
N ALA A 86 -1.54 -24.27 4.06
CA ALA A 86 -2.27 -25.33 4.77
C ALA A 86 -3.50 -24.82 5.53
N GLN A 87 -3.50 -23.55 5.95
CA GLN A 87 -4.60 -22.90 6.66
C GLN A 87 -5.71 -22.39 5.72
N MET A 88 -5.45 -22.32 4.41
CA MET A 88 -6.41 -21.84 3.42
C MET A 88 -7.44 -22.90 3.06
N LYS A 89 -8.50 -22.46 2.41
CA LYS A 89 -9.49 -23.39 1.84
C LYS A 89 -8.88 -24.21 0.69
N ASP A 90 -9.39 -25.41 0.49
CA ASP A 90 -9.07 -26.21 -0.70
C ASP A 90 -9.63 -25.53 -1.94
N GLY A 91 -8.81 -25.46 -2.99
CA GLY A 91 -9.18 -24.78 -4.23
C GLY A 91 -9.11 -23.25 -4.18
N VAL A 92 -8.43 -22.67 -3.20
CA VAL A 92 -8.22 -21.21 -3.10
C VAL A 92 -7.50 -20.68 -4.35
N ILE A 93 -7.84 -19.45 -4.75
CA ILE A 93 -7.15 -18.71 -5.81
C ILE A 93 -6.33 -17.61 -5.17
N ILE A 94 -5.05 -17.54 -5.50
CA ILE A 94 -4.11 -16.55 -4.95
C ILE A 94 -3.70 -15.58 -6.04
N LEU A 95 -3.78 -14.27 -5.74
CA LEU A 95 -3.43 -13.16 -6.62
C LEU A 95 -2.29 -12.37 -5.98
N ASN A 96 -1.18 -12.24 -6.67
CA ASN A 96 -0.04 -11.45 -6.22
C ASN A 96 0.33 -10.40 -7.28
N PHE A 97 -0.18 -9.20 -7.10
CA PHE A 97 0.14 -8.02 -7.91
C PHE A 97 0.96 -6.99 -7.12
N ALA A 98 1.52 -7.41 -5.97
CA ALA A 98 2.29 -6.53 -5.11
C ALA A 98 3.79 -6.61 -5.43
N ARG A 99 4.44 -7.73 -5.07
CA ARG A 99 5.90 -7.93 -5.29
C ARG A 99 6.24 -9.40 -5.46
N GLY A 100 7.26 -9.67 -6.28
CA GLY A 100 7.93 -10.98 -6.29
C GLY A 100 8.55 -11.30 -4.93
N GLY A 101 8.64 -12.59 -4.58
CA GLY A 101 9.22 -13.06 -3.32
C GLY A 101 8.29 -13.03 -2.10
N LEU A 102 7.06 -12.56 -2.21
CA LEU A 102 6.01 -12.69 -1.18
C LEU A 102 5.45 -14.11 -1.11
N VAL A 103 5.47 -14.82 -2.21
CA VAL A 103 5.01 -16.20 -2.34
C VAL A 103 6.23 -17.10 -2.55
N ASN A 104 6.32 -18.19 -1.79
CA ASN A 104 7.36 -19.20 -1.99
C ASN A 104 7.04 -20.03 -3.23
N ASN A 105 7.91 -19.96 -4.24
CA ASN A 105 7.68 -20.60 -5.55
C ASN A 105 7.63 -22.13 -5.47
N ALA A 106 8.40 -22.76 -4.59
CA ALA A 106 8.38 -24.21 -4.42
C ALA A 106 7.07 -24.69 -3.78
N ASP A 107 6.63 -23.99 -2.74
CA ASP A 107 5.43 -24.34 -2.00
C ASP A 107 4.16 -24.13 -2.82
N ILE A 108 4.09 -23.01 -3.56
CA ILE A 108 2.93 -22.73 -4.42
C ILE A 108 2.81 -23.75 -5.57
N LYS A 109 3.93 -24.14 -6.21
CA LYS A 109 3.94 -25.18 -7.25
C LYS A 109 3.45 -26.52 -6.71
N LYS A 110 3.91 -26.88 -5.51
CA LYS A 110 3.45 -28.09 -4.84
C LYS A 110 1.95 -28.02 -4.53
N ALA A 111 1.48 -26.92 -3.97
CA ALA A 111 0.06 -26.74 -3.61
C ALA A 111 -0.87 -26.74 -4.84
N LEU A 112 -0.40 -26.25 -5.99
CA LEU A 112 -1.11 -26.33 -7.25
C LEU A 112 -1.18 -27.78 -7.76
N ALA A 113 -0.09 -28.54 -7.65
CA ALA A 113 -0.05 -29.94 -8.05
C ALA A 113 -0.95 -30.82 -7.17
N ASP A 114 -1.00 -30.54 -5.86
CA ASP A 114 -1.84 -31.25 -4.88
C ASP A 114 -3.33 -30.83 -4.93
N GLY A 115 -3.68 -29.78 -5.71
CA GLY A 115 -5.04 -29.25 -5.81
C GLY A 115 -5.48 -28.39 -4.61
N LYS A 116 -4.59 -28.11 -3.66
CA LYS A 116 -4.86 -27.22 -2.52
C LYS A 116 -5.07 -25.78 -2.99
N VAL A 117 -4.31 -25.33 -3.96
CA VAL A 117 -4.47 -24.05 -4.67
C VAL A 117 -4.97 -24.33 -6.09
N ALA A 118 -6.08 -23.71 -6.48
CA ALA A 118 -6.63 -23.90 -7.82
C ALA A 118 -5.87 -23.10 -8.87
N LYS A 119 -5.50 -21.86 -8.58
CA LYS A 119 -4.75 -20.95 -9.46
C LYS A 119 -3.88 -20.00 -8.66
N TYR A 120 -2.73 -19.67 -9.23
CA TYR A 120 -1.89 -18.57 -8.79
C TYR A 120 -1.72 -17.57 -9.92
N VAL A 121 -2.14 -16.32 -9.71
CA VAL A 121 -2.03 -15.23 -10.70
C VAL A 121 -0.98 -14.25 -10.21
N VAL A 122 -0.01 -13.92 -11.05
CA VAL A 122 1.13 -13.07 -10.67
C VAL A 122 1.55 -12.18 -11.84
N ASP A 123 1.93 -10.94 -11.53
CA ASP A 123 2.48 -9.99 -12.51
C ASP A 123 4.01 -9.78 -12.38
N PHE A 124 4.66 -10.57 -11.53
CA PHE A 124 6.12 -10.66 -11.39
C PHE A 124 6.62 -12.01 -11.92
N ALA A 125 6.54 -12.17 -13.24
CA ALA A 125 6.99 -13.39 -13.90
C ALA A 125 8.49 -13.59 -13.73
N ASP A 126 8.90 -14.78 -13.33
CA ASP A 126 10.29 -15.23 -13.26
C ASP A 126 10.47 -16.61 -13.92
N SER A 127 11.69 -17.09 -13.97
CA SER A 127 12.00 -18.38 -14.58
C SER A 127 11.32 -19.57 -13.87
N GLU A 128 10.86 -19.39 -12.64
CA GLU A 128 10.21 -20.42 -11.84
C GLU A 128 8.70 -20.44 -11.97
N THR A 129 8.09 -19.34 -12.42
CA THR A 129 6.64 -19.18 -12.54
C THR A 129 6.16 -19.28 -13.99
N VAL A 130 7.02 -18.95 -14.96
CA VAL A 130 6.68 -19.00 -16.38
C VAL A 130 6.45 -20.44 -16.84
N ASN A 131 5.39 -20.66 -17.63
CA ASN A 131 4.99 -21.95 -18.19
C ASN A 131 4.70 -23.06 -17.13
N GLN A 132 4.42 -22.70 -15.90
CA GLN A 132 4.03 -23.65 -14.86
C GLN A 132 2.53 -23.93 -14.90
N PRO A 133 2.09 -25.20 -14.80
CA PRO A 133 0.67 -25.54 -14.71
C PRO A 133 0.01 -24.85 -13.51
N GLY A 134 -1.14 -24.21 -13.77
CA GLY A 134 -1.90 -23.55 -12.69
C GLY A 134 -1.42 -22.12 -12.35
N ILE A 135 -0.26 -21.68 -12.86
CA ILE A 135 0.23 -20.31 -12.72
C ILE A 135 -0.15 -19.49 -13.95
N ILE A 136 -0.74 -18.32 -13.71
CA ILE A 136 -1.09 -17.35 -14.76
C ILE A 136 -0.20 -16.14 -14.57
N ASN A 137 0.72 -15.93 -15.49
CA ASN A 137 1.58 -14.76 -15.52
C ASN A 137 0.94 -13.68 -16.39
N ILE A 138 0.87 -12.45 -15.85
CA ILE A 138 0.43 -11.27 -16.58
C ILE A 138 1.56 -10.22 -16.60
N PRO A 139 1.56 -9.28 -17.54
CA PRO A 139 2.53 -8.18 -17.51
C PRO A 139 2.29 -7.24 -16.33
N HIS A 140 3.38 -6.75 -15.73
CA HIS A 140 3.33 -5.78 -14.62
C HIS A 140 3.07 -4.36 -15.16
N LEU A 141 1.81 -4.03 -15.43
CA LEU A 141 1.39 -2.78 -16.08
C LEU A 141 0.61 -1.83 -15.16
N GLY A 142 0.48 -2.14 -13.88
CA GLY A 142 -0.37 -1.39 -12.94
C GLY A 142 -0.08 0.12 -12.85
N ALA A 143 1.18 0.53 -13.06
CA ALA A 143 1.59 1.93 -13.07
C ALA A 143 2.27 2.35 -14.39
N SER A 144 2.26 1.51 -15.41
CA SER A 144 2.99 1.70 -16.67
C SER A 144 2.03 1.89 -17.86
N THR A 145 0.86 2.48 -17.61
CA THR A 145 -0.03 2.97 -18.67
C THR A 145 0.30 4.44 -18.94
N ALA A 146 0.14 4.90 -20.17
CA ALA A 146 0.35 6.31 -20.54
C ALA A 146 -0.42 7.26 -19.61
N GLU A 147 -1.66 6.94 -19.28
CA GLU A 147 -2.49 7.72 -18.35
C GLU A 147 -1.89 7.77 -16.94
N SER A 148 -1.38 6.64 -16.43
CA SER A 148 -0.74 6.59 -15.11
C SER A 148 0.56 7.39 -15.07
N GLU A 149 1.36 7.32 -16.13
CA GLU A 149 2.61 8.08 -16.25
C GLU A 149 2.34 9.58 -16.33
N ASP A 150 1.38 10.01 -17.14
CA ASP A 150 0.94 11.40 -17.22
C ASP A 150 0.43 11.93 -15.89
N ASN A 151 -0.43 11.17 -15.20
CA ASN A 151 -0.95 11.56 -13.90
C ASN A 151 0.16 11.65 -12.83
N CYS A 152 1.10 10.70 -12.81
CA CYS A 152 2.24 10.76 -11.89
C CYS A 152 3.11 12.00 -12.16
N ALA A 153 3.37 12.33 -13.41
CA ALA A 153 4.14 13.52 -13.78
C ALA A 153 3.44 14.82 -13.34
N VAL A 154 2.14 14.92 -13.57
CA VAL A 154 1.34 16.10 -13.16
C VAL A 154 1.32 16.22 -11.63
N MET A 155 1.07 15.13 -10.91
CA MET A 155 1.05 15.15 -9.44
C MET A 155 2.42 15.55 -8.87
N ALA A 156 3.51 14.97 -9.38
CA ALA A 156 4.85 15.31 -8.94
C ALA A 156 5.20 16.79 -9.20
N ALA A 157 4.79 17.32 -10.35
CA ALA A 157 5.00 18.73 -10.68
C ALA A 157 4.21 19.66 -9.76
N GLN A 158 2.97 19.30 -9.42
CA GLN A 158 2.12 20.08 -8.50
C GLN A 158 2.69 20.08 -7.08
N GLU A 159 3.09 18.92 -6.56
CA GLU A 159 3.70 18.82 -5.23
C GLU A 159 5.02 19.58 -5.14
N LEU A 160 5.84 19.53 -6.19
CA LEU A 160 7.08 20.28 -6.25
C LEU A 160 6.81 21.79 -6.29
N ALA A 161 5.85 22.23 -7.09
CA ALA A 161 5.46 23.64 -7.17
C ALA A 161 4.94 24.14 -5.81
N ASP A 162 4.07 23.39 -5.16
CA ASP A 162 3.54 23.75 -3.84
C ASP A 162 4.66 23.82 -2.77
N TYR A 163 5.62 22.91 -2.84
CA TYR A 163 6.79 22.97 -1.95
C TYR A 163 7.65 24.22 -2.21
N LEU A 164 7.92 24.55 -3.47
CA LEU A 164 8.78 25.68 -3.83
C LEU A 164 8.11 27.03 -3.58
N GLU A 165 6.81 27.12 -3.80
CA GLU A 165 6.04 28.36 -3.68
C GLU A 165 5.54 28.60 -2.26
N ASN A 166 5.08 27.55 -1.59
CA ASN A 166 4.39 27.61 -0.30
C ASN A 166 5.14 26.95 0.85
N GLY A 167 6.19 26.16 0.56
CA GLY A 167 6.90 25.37 1.59
C GLY A 167 6.10 24.20 2.14
N ASN A 168 4.99 23.81 1.51
CA ASN A 168 4.20 22.67 1.92
C ASN A 168 4.93 21.37 1.59
N ILE A 169 4.85 20.40 2.50
CA ILE A 169 5.41 19.07 2.31
C ILE A 169 4.24 18.09 2.30
N LEU A 170 4.00 17.47 1.15
CA LEU A 170 2.97 16.46 0.93
C LEU A 170 3.61 15.22 0.34
N ASN A 171 3.20 14.04 0.79
CA ASN A 171 3.63 12.73 0.26
C ASN A 171 5.16 12.54 0.23
N SER A 172 5.90 13.21 1.10
CA SER A 172 7.35 13.08 1.17
C SER A 172 7.76 11.73 1.78
N VAL A 173 8.80 11.10 1.22
CA VAL A 173 9.33 9.82 1.71
C VAL A 173 10.17 9.95 2.97
N ASN A 174 10.61 11.15 3.34
CA ASN A 174 11.56 11.39 4.43
C ASN A 174 11.14 12.49 5.41
N PHE A 175 10.04 13.19 5.14
CA PHE A 175 9.45 14.18 6.03
C PHE A 175 7.97 13.88 6.26
N PRO A 176 7.45 14.14 7.45
CA PRO A 176 6.01 14.09 7.69
C PRO A 176 5.30 15.15 6.87
N ASN A 177 4.04 14.91 6.55
CA ASN A 177 3.20 15.92 5.91
C ASN A 177 3.12 17.17 6.80
N CYS A 178 3.37 18.31 6.20
CA CYS A 178 3.31 19.62 6.85
C CYS A 178 2.79 20.64 5.85
N SER A 179 1.60 21.16 6.08
CA SER A 179 0.99 22.17 5.20
C SER A 179 0.27 23.22 5.99
N LEU A 180 0.31 24.44 5.49
CA LEU A 180 -0.48 25.56 5.97
C LEU A 180 -1.27 26.13 4.81
N PRO A 181 -2.46 26.70 5.06
CA PRO A 181 -3.19 27.44 4.03
C PRO A 181 -2.33 28.52 3.42
N GLU A 182 -2.52 28.79 2.14
CA GLU A 182 -1.89 29.89 1.45
C GLU A 182 -2.30 31.20 2.11
N ASP A 183 -1.32 32.02 2.49
CA ASP A 183 -1.54 33.39 2.94
C ASP A 183 -0.50 34.31 2.27
N ASN A 184 -0.78 35.62 2.26
CA ASN A 184 0.08 36.61 1.63
C ASN A 184 1.25 37.08 2.53
N VAL A 185 1.52 36.37 3.61
CA VAL A 185 2.59 36.66 4.58
C VAL A 185 3.75 35.70 4.34
N GLY A 186 4.97 36.17 4.53
CA GLY A 186 6.14 35.31 4.38
C GLY A 186 6.12 34.11 5.32
N ARG A 187 6.51 32.94 4.81
CA ARG A 187 6.54 31.67 5.51
C ARG A 187 7.98 31.17 5.69
N ILE A 188 8.27 30.57 6.82
CA ILE A 188 9.54 29.89 7.09
C ILE A 188 9.21 28.46 7.48
N ALA A 189 9.71 27.49 6.69
CA ALA A 189 9.65 26.08 7.01
C ALA A 189 11.00 25.61 7.58
N ILE A 190 10.99 25.00 8.76
CA ILE A 190 12.20 24.54 9.44
C ILE A 190 12.13 23.03 9.66
N ALA A 191 12.97 22.29 8.94
CA ALA A 191 13.15 20.87 9.19
C ALA A 191 14.16 20.67 10.33
N HIS A 192 13.75 20.00 11.41
CA HIS A 192 14.61 19.79 12.55
C HIS A 192 14.41 18.43 13.22
N LYS A 193 15.43 17.99 13.95
CA LYS A 193 15.28 16.83 14.84
C LYS A 193 14.57 17.27 16.12
N ASN A 194 13.67 16.45 16.64
CA ASN A 194 13.02 16.70 17.93
C ASN A 194 14.01 16.46 19.08
N ILE A 195 14.74 17.50 19.42
CA ILE A 195 15.72 17.51 20.52
C ILE A 195 15.38 18.61 21.53
N PRO A 196 15.81 18.49 22.80
CA PRO A 196 15.57 19.52 23.82
C PRO A 196 16.03 20.91 23.37
N ASN A 197 15.28 21.93 23.73
CA ASN A 197 15.57 23.35 23.47
C ASN A 197 15.52 23.80 21.98
N VAL A 198 15.09 22.99 21.05
CA VAL A 198 15.09 23.38 19.64
C VAL A 198 14.12 24.53 19.36
N ILE A 199 12.92 24.47 19.91
CA ILE A 199 11.90 25.53 19.74
C ILE A 199 12.38 26.86 20.38
N ALA A 200 12.97 26.82 21.56
CA ALA A 200 13.51 28.02 22.21
C ALA A 200 14.58 28.69 21.33
N LYS A 201 15.43 27.93 20.65
CA LYS A 201 16.43 28.49 19.73
C LYS A 201 15.78 29.15 18.51
N PHE A 202 14.70 28.61 18.00
CA PHE A 202 13.99 29.22 16.87
C PHE A 202 13.30 30.51 17.30
N THR A 203 12.61 30.52 18.43
CA THR A 203 11.95 31.72 18.95
C THR A 203 12.96 32.82 19.30
N GLU A 204 14.14 32.46 19.82
CA GLU A 204 15.22 33.40 20.06
C GLU A 204 15.76 34.02 18.77
N ALA A 205 16.03 33.18 17.75
CA ALA A 205 16.52 33.61 16.44
C ALA A 205 15.50 34.47 15.66
N LEU A 206 14.22 34.25 15.90
CA LEU A 206 13.10 34.95 15.25
C LEU A 206 12.48 36.04 16.19
N SER A 207 13.18 36.40 17.25
CA SER A 207 12.64 37.33 18.28
C SER A 207 12.27 38.73 17.75
N SER A 208 12.78 39.11 16.60
CA SER A 208 12.43 40.39 15.93
C SER A 208 11.21 40.30 15.01
N VAL A 209 10.65 39.11 14.84
CA VAL A 209 9.52 38.82 13.96
C VAL A 209 8.32 38.39 14.79
N ASN A 210 7.14 38.87 14.44
CA ASN A 210 5.92 38.38 15.05
C ASN A 210 5.61 37.00 14.48
N ILE A 211 5.56 35.98 15.35
CA ILE A 211 5.26 34.59 14.94
C ILE A 211 3.78 34.38 15.25
N SER A 212 3.01 34.10 14.23
CA SER A 212 1.60 33.68 14.33
C SER A 212 1.44 32.34 13.65
N ASP A 213 0.94 31.35 14.36
CA ASP A 213 0.57 29.96 13.95
C ASP A 213 1.62 29.18 13.14
#